data_74fa48fcf6a26b8ad2e671d683e068b8
#
_entry.id   74fa48fcf6a26b8ad2e671d683e068b8
#
_cell.length_a   1.000
_cell.length_b   1.000
_cell.length_c   1.000
_cell.angle_alpha   90.00
_cell.angle_beta   90.00
_cell.angle_gamma   90.00
#
_symmetry.space_group_name_H-M   'P 1'
#
loop_
_entity.id
_entity.type
_entity.pdbx_description
1 polymer ?
#
loop_
_entity_poly.entity_id
_entity_poly.type
_entity_poly.pdbx_seq_one_letter_code
_entity_poly.pdbx_strand_id
1 'polypeptide(L)'
;MATIINRYRPVVQPRLPAAPNEYNAEFIEQYSNILRLYFNQLDNLTGALLGESGGRFIRFPYGAFSSDQDQVTTANTATLMTLNTTDFSNEVSIATSKITVANSGIYNLQFSAQFQNTDVQLHDVYIWLKQNNVDITGSTGFVSIPNSHGGTPGHSIIGW
;
A
#
# COMPACT_ATOMS: atom_id res chain seq x y z
N MET A 1 0.81 0.21 22.17
CA MET A 1 0.83 0.95 20.89
C MET A 1 -0.48 1.71 20.77
N ALA A 2 -0.49 3.03 20.85
CA ALA A 2 -1.73 3.82 20.79
C ALA A 2 -2.18 3.88 19.32
N THR A 3 -3.35 3.33 19.05
CA THR A 3 -3.98 3.45 17.73
C THR A 3 -4.45 4.89 17.55
N ILE A 4 -3.72 5.69 16.79
CA ILE A 4 -4.16 7.02 16.39
C ILE A 4 -5.28 6.82 15.36
N ILE A 5 -6.52 6.77 15.85
CA ILE A 5 -7.68 6.85 14.98
C ILE A 5 -7.83 8.33 14.62
N ASN A 6 -7.21 8.72 13.53
CA ASN A 6 -7.38 10.06 12.97
C ASN A 6 -8.79 10.15 12.36
N ARG A 7 -9.77 10.42 13.21
CA ARG A 7 -11.15 10.63 12.75
C ARG A 7 -11.24 12.06 12.23
N TYR A 8 -11.22 12.21 10.93
CA TYR A 8 -11.60 13.46 10.29
C TYR A 8 -13.03 13.77 10.69
N ARG A 9 -13.21 14.86 11.42
CA ARG A 9 -14.55 15.36 11.71
C ARG A 9 -15.01 16.19 10.53
N PRO A 10 -16.21 15.95 9.98
CA PRO A 10 -16.73 16.80 8.93
C PRO A 10 -16.85 18.25 9.46
N VAL A 11 -16.46 19.20 8.64
CA VAL A 11 -16.66 20.61 8.95
C VAL A 11 -18.15 20.87 8.85
N VAL A 12 -18.74 21.33 9.95
CA VAL A 12 -20.18 21.61 10.03
C VAL A 12 -20.40 23.06 9.61
N GLN A 13 -21.38 23.28 8.75
CA GLN A 13 -21.79 24.62 8.34
C GLN A 13 -22.16 25.48 9.55
N PRO A 14 -21.58 26.68 9.70
CA PRO A 14 -21.88 27.54 10.80
C PRO A 14 -23.29 28.11 10.65
N ARG A 15 -23.94 28.32 11.78
CA ARG A 15 -25.20 29.05 11.80
C ARG A 15 -24.89 30.56 11.77
N LEU A 16 -25.20 31.17 10.65
CA LEU A 16 -24.99 32.63 10.49
C LEU A 16 -26.10 33.40 11.25
N PRO A 17 -25.77 34.54 11.87
CA PRO A 17 -26.75 35.38 12.52
C PRO A 17 -27.69 36.02 11.50
N ALA A 18 -28.94 36.32 11.92
CA ALA A 18 -29.88 37.03 11.05
C ALA A 18 -29.42 38.48 10.82
N ALA A 19 -29.61 38.96 9.60
CA ALA A 19 -29.24 40.34 9.27
C ALA A 19 -30.08 41.35 10.07
N PRO A 20 -29.45 42.36 10.65
CA PRO A 20 -30.17 43.46 11.31
C PRO A 20 -30.85 44.35 10.26
N ASN A 21 -31.88 45.09 10.70
CA ASN A 21 -32.61 46.03 9.82
C ASN A 21 -31.80 47.27 9.46
N GLU A 22 -30.78 47.58 10.24
CA GLU A 22 -29.90 48.71 10.05
C GLU A 22 -28.44 48.29 10.08
N TYR A 23 -27.57 49.13 9.55
CA TYR A 23 -26.14 48.87 9.57
C TYR A 23 -25.62 48.76 11.01
N ASN A 24 -24.99 47.66 11.33
CA ASN A 24 -24.36 47.38 12.60
C ASN A 24 -22.97 46.85 12.41
N ALA A 25 -21.97 47.63 12.80
CA ALA A 25 -20.54 47.25 12.63
C ALA A 25 -20.19 46.00 13.41
N GLU A 26 -20.75 45.84 14.62
CA GLU A 26 -20.53 44.69 15.47
C GLU A 26 -21.08 43.40 14.83
N PHE A 27 -22.24 43.49 14.18
CA PHE A 27 -22.80 42.39 13.41
C PHE A 27 -21.86 41.98 12.25
N ILE A 28 -21.34 42.94 11.51
CA ILE A 28 -20.41 42.66 10.37
C ILE A 28 -19.13 42.00 10.88
N GLU A 29 -18.61 42.45 12.01
CA GLU A 29 -17.43 41.86 12.63
C GLU A 29 -17.69 40.41 13.07
N GLN A 30 -18.79 40.15 13.76
CA GLN A 30 -19.19 38.78 14.15
C GLN A 30 -19.39 37.87 12.93
N TYR A 31 -20.08 38.35 11.91
CA TYR A 31 -20.32 37.62 10.67
C TYR A 31 -18.99 37.24 9.97
N SER A 32 -18.11 38.23 9.85
CA SER A 32 -16.79 38.03 9.24
C SER A 32 -15.93 37.04 10.06
N ASN A 33 -15.98 37.10 11.38
CA ASN A 33 -15.25 36.17 12.25
C ASN A 33 -15.78 34.73 12.12
N ILE A 34 -17.09 34.54 12.05
CA ILE A 34 -17.70 33.21 11.85
C ILE A 34 -17.26 32.62 10.50
N LEU A 35 -17.32 33.41 9.42
CA LEU A 35 -16.86 32.95 8.10
C LEU A 35 -15.37 32.64 8.08
N ARG A 36 -14.54 33.50 8.67
CA ARG A 36 -13.09 33.27 8.74
C ARG A 36 -12.76 31.97 9.47
N LEU A 37 -13.40 31.69 10.61
CA LEU A 37 -13.21 30.46 11.34
C LEU A 37 -13.65 29.25 10.54
N TYR A 38 -14.76 29.33 9.83
CA TYR A 38 -15.25 28.27 8.97
C TYR A 38 -14.29 27.98 7.82
N PHE A 39 -13.81 29.00 7.12
CA PHE A 39 -12.84 28.84 6.05
C PHE A 39 -11.50 28.30 6.55
N ASN A 40 -11.01 28.74 7.71
CA ASN A 40 -9.81 28.17 8.33
C ASN A 40 -9.98 26.68 8.65
N GLN A 41 -11.16 26.24 9.08
CA GLN A 41 -11.43 24.81 9.30
C GLN A 41 -11.45 24.03 7.99
N LEU A 42 -12.03 24.60 6.92
CA LEU A 42 -12.01 24.01 5.58
C LEU A 42 -10.59 23.90 5.04
N ASP A 43 -9.80 24.97 5.15
CA ASP A 43 -8.41 24.97 4.69
C ASP A 43 -7.57 23.95 5.45
N ASN A 44 -7.72 23.85 6.75
CA ASN A 44 -7.04 22.84 7.56
C ASN A 44 -7.43 21.41 7.16
N LEU A 45 -8.74 21.18 6.94
CA LEU A 45 -9.22 19.87 6.48
C LEU A 45 -8.71 19.57 5.07
N THR A 46 -8.81 20.53 4.16
CA THR A 46 -8.36 20.38 2.78
C THR A 46 -6.84 20.20 2.71
N GLY A 47 -6.08 20.98 3.48
CA GLY A 47 -4.63 20.83 3.60
C GLY A 47 -4.23 19.48 4.18
N ALA A 48 -4.97 18.98 5.16
CA ALA A 48 -4.75 17.62 5.69
C ALA A 48 -5.08 16.52 4.67
N LEU A 49 -6.12 16.69 3.85
CA LEU A 49 -6.52 15.72 2.81
C LEU A 49 -5.64 15.76 1.57
N LEU A 50 -5.17 16.93 1.15
CA LEU A 50 -4.40 17.12 -0.08
C LEU A 50 -2.89 17.24 0.17
N GLY A 51 -2.46 17.40 1.42
CA GLY A 51 -1.05 17.48 1.82
C GLY A 51 -0.33 16.13 1.73
N GLU A 52 0.98 16.16 1.85
CA GLU A 52 1.87 14.99 1.75
C GLU A 52 1.44 13.82 2.66
N SER A 53 0.96 14.12 3.85
CA SER A 53 0.49 13.09 4.80
C SER A 53 -0.97 12.69 4.59
N GLY A 54 -1.79 13.56 3.99
CA GLY A 54 -3.21 13.33 3.72
C GLY A 54 -3.47 12.57 2.43
N GLY A 55 -2.53 12.61 1.51
CA GLY A 55 -2.55 11.89 0.24
C GLY A 55 -2.77 10.38 0.37
N ARG A 56 -2.59 9.81 1.58
CA ARG A 56 -2.93 8.41 1.90
C ARG A 56 -4.39 8.05 1.64
N PHE A 57 -5.29 9.01 1.73
CA PHE A 57 -6.72 8.78 1.48
C PHE A 57 -7.10 8.97 0.02
N ILE A 58 -6.23 9.62 -0.76
CA ILE A 58 -6.43 9.92 -2.18
C ILE A 58 -5.39 9.21 -3.06
N ARG A 59 -4.16 9.03 -2.57
CA ARG A 59 -3.09 8.30 -3.24
C ARG A 59 -2.77 7.05 -2.44
N PHE A 60 -3.40 5.94 -2.80
CA PHE A 60 -3.10 4.65 -2.18
C PHE A 60 -1.64 4.27 -2.43
N PRO A 61 -0.93 3.72 -1.42
CA PRO A 61 0.37 3.12 -1.64
C PRO A 61 0.24 1.92 -2.60
N TYR A 62 1.11 1.86 -3.58
CA TYR A 62 1.19 0.74 -4.52
C TYR A 62 2.62 0.54 -5.00
N GLY A 63 2.92 -0.66 -5.48
CA GLY A 63 4.18 -0.96 -6.13
C GLY A 63 4.07 -2.20 -6.99
N ALA A 64 4.73 -2.20 -8.14
CA ALA A 64 4.97 -3.37 -8.95
C ALA A 64 6.47 -3.52 -9.13
N PHE A 65 6.93 -4.73 -8.89
CA PHE A 65 8.34 -5.08 -8.92
C PHE A 65 8.52 -6.37 -9.68
N SER A 66 9.52 -6.43 -10.50
CA SER A 66 9.82 -7.59 -11.34
C SER A 66 11.28 -8.02 -11.23
N SER A 67 11.57 -9.19 -11.76
CA SER A 67 12.92 -9.68 -11.99
C SER A 67 13.01 -10.22 -13.40
N ASP A 68 14.02 -9.80 -14.12
CA ASP A 68 14.41 -10.32 -15.43
C ASP A 68 15.58 -11.31 -15.33
N GLN A 69 15.95 -11.69 -14.10
CA GLN A 69 17.08 -12.58 -13.83
C GLN A 69 16.61 -13.98 -13.47
N ASP A 70 17.23 -14.98 -14.06
CA ASP A 70 17.06 -16.36 -13.65
C ASP A 70 17.64 -16.57 -12.25
N GLN A 71 16.90 -17.29 -11.42
CA GLN A 71 17.33 -17.64 -10.08
C GLN A 71 17.33 -19.16 -9.90
N VAL A 72 18.49 -19.72 -9.64
CA VAL A 72 18.64 -21.14 -9.32
C VAL A 72 18.53 -21.33 -7.81
N THR A 73 17.68 -22.26 -7.39
CA THR A 73 17.51 -22.61 -5.98
C THR A 73 18.19 -23.93 -5.63
N THR A 74 18.65 -24.07 -4.41
CA THR A 74 19.16 -25.33 -3.88
C THR A 74 18.03 -26.13 -3.26
N ALA A 75 17.95 -27.41 -3.51
CA ALA A 75 16.93 -28.30 -2.95
C ALA A 75 16.89 -28.20 -1.41
N ASN A 76 15.68 -28.15 -0.86
CA ASN A 76 15.42 -28.06 0.58
C ASN A 76 16.03 -26.83 1.29
N THR A 77 16.35 -25.79 0.53
CA THR A 77 16.91 -24.55 1.08
C THR A 77 16.01 -23.38 0.74
N ALA A 78 15.55 -22.66 1.76
CA ALA A 78 14.78 -21.43 1.57
C ALA A 78 15.65 -20.34 0.96
N THR A 79 15.24 -19.81 -0.18
CA THR A 79 15.97 -18.76 -0.90
C THR A 79 15.06 -17.55 -1.10
N LEU A 80 15.58 -16.36 -0.87
CA LEU A 80 14.84 -15.12 -1.11
C LEU A 80 14.62 -14.95 -2.62
N MET A 81 13.37 -14.71 -3.03
CA MET A 81 13.08 -14.37 -4.42
C MET A 81 13.74 -13.03 -4.78
N THR A 82 14.46 -13.03 -5.89
CA THR A 82 15.16 -11.83 -6.36
C THR A 82 14.21 -10.93 -7.13
N LEU A 83 14.14 -9.68 -6.72
CA LEU A 83 13.44 -8.61 -7.43
C LEU A 83 14.45 -7.49 -7.68
N ASN A 84 14.66 -7.13 -8.92
CA ASN A 84 15.70 -6.17 -9.32
C ASN A 84 15.17 -4.94 -10.03
N THR A 85 13.90 -4.94 -10.43
CA THR A 85 13.28 -3.86 -11.19
C THR A 85 12.08 -3.31 -10.46
N THR A 86 11.97 -1.98 -10.42
CA THR A 86 10.76 -1.28 -10.01
C THR A 86 10.05 -0.80 -11.27
N ASP A 87 8.91 -1.41 -11.58
CA ASP A 87 8.12 -1.02 -12.74
C ASP A 87 7.39 0.29 -12.46
N PHE A 88 6.73 0.38 -11.33
CA PHE A 88 6.16 1.62 -10.78
C PHE A 88 5.92 1.47 -9.28
N SER A 89 5.95 2.60 -8.56
CA SER A 89 5.69 2.59 -7.11
C SER A 89 5.26 3.96 -6.59
N ASN A 90 4.51 3.95 -5.51
CA ASN A 90 4.15 5.10 -4.70
C ASN A 90 4.14 4.69 -3.23
N GLU A 91 5.01 5.27 -2.40
CA GLU A 91 5.17 4.95 -0.96
C GLU A 91 5.48 3.46 -0.65
N VAL A 92 5.85 2.69 -1.68
CA VAL A 92 6.35 1.33 -1.58
C VAL A 92 7.68 1.27 -2.31
N SER A 93 8.68 0.69 -1.70
CA SER A 93 10.03 0.60 -2.27
C SER A 93 10.58 -0.81 -2.19
N ILE A 94 11.57 -1.09 -3.02
CA ILE A 94 12.34 -2.33 -2.99
C ILE A 94 13.80 -2.03 -2.69
N ALA A 95 14.38 -2.79 -1.78
CA ALA A 95 15.81 -2.78 -1.52
C ALA A 95 16.27 -4.19 -1.17
N THR A 96 17.34 -4.66 -1.81
CA THR A 96 17.85 -6.03 -1.60
C THR A 96 16.76 -7.10 -1.69
N SER A 97 15.90 -7.00 -2.73
CA SER A 97 14.76 -7.88 -2.98
C SER A 97 13.71 -7.94 -1.85
N LYS A 98 13.70 -6.96 -0.96
CA LYS A 98 12.71 -6.80 0.10
C LYS A 98 11.80 -5.62 -0.22
N ILE A 99 10.50 -5.86 -0.18
CA ILE A 99 9.49 -4.82 -0.37
C ILE A 99 9.27 -4.14 0.97
N THR A 100 9.39 -2.82 0.99
CA THR A 100 9.15 -1.98 2.16
C THR A 100 7.98 -1.06 1.89
N VAL A 101 6.99 -1.08 2.78
CA VAL A 101 5.86 -0.15 2.77
C VAL A 101 6.10 0.94 3.80
N ALA A 102 5.92 2.20 3.42
CA ALA A 102 6.20 3.34 4.29
C ALA A 102 5.22 3.45 5.46
N ASN A 103 4.02 2.95 5.29
CA ASN A 103 2.92 3.13 6.24
C ASN A 103 2.31 1.80 6.65
N SER A 104 1.86 1.69 7.90
CA SER A 104 1.04 0.56 8.34
C SER A 104 -0.34 0.60 7.69
N GLY A 105 -0.86 -0.55 7.29
CA GLY A 105 -2.15 -0.65 6.62
C GLY A 105 -2.48 -2.08 6.22
N ILE A 106 -3.57 -2.24 5.49
CA ILE A 106 -3.95 -3.50 4.85
C ILE A 106 -3.54 -3.40 3.39
N TYR A 107 -2.73 -4.34 2.95
CA TYR A 107 -2.20 -4.40 1.59
C TYR A 107 -2.64 -5.68 0.91
N ASN A 108 -3.04 -5.57 -0.34
CA ASN A 108 -3.25 -6.72 -1.21
C ASN A 108 -1.92 -7.01 -1.92
N LEU A 109 -1.42 -8.23 -1.78
CA LEU A 109 -0.20 -8.68 -2.42
C LEU A 109 -0.54 -9.72 -3.48
N GLN A 110 0.00 -9.54 -4.67
CA GLN A 110 -0.10 -10.52 -5.75
C GLN A 110 1.30 -10.88 -6.22
N PHE A 111 1.54 -12.16 -6.40
CA PHE A 111 2.83 -12.67 -6.84
C PHE A 111 2.63 -13.65 -8.00
N SER A 112 3.48 -13.55 -9.01
CA SER A 112 3.53 -14.48 -10.12
C SER A 112 4.98 -14.82 -10.42
N ALA A 113 5.28 -16.09 -10.60
CA ALA A 113 6.60 -16.53 -11.01
C ALA A 113 6.50 -17.67 -12.04
N GLN A 114 7.53 -17.77 -12.86
CA GLN A 114 7.71 -18.87 -13.79
C GLN A 114 8.77 -19.82 -13.23
N PHE A 115 8.50 -21.11 -13.28
CA PHE A 115 9.41 -22.15 -12.80
C PHE A 115 9.75 -23.13 -13.91
N GLN A 116 11.01 -23.51 -13.97
CA GLN A 116 11.50 -24.50 -14.89
C GLN A 116 12.17 -25.63 -14.09
N ASN A 117 11.91 -26.87 -14.49
CA ASN A 117 12.58 -28.05 -13.94
C ASN A 117 13.40 -28.71 -15.05
N THR A 118 14.70 -28.68 -14.91
CA THR A 118 15.66 -29.32 -15.86
C THR A 118 16.07 -30.71 -15.42
N ASP A 119 15.63 -31.17 -14.25
CA ASP A 119 15.94 -32.49 -13.72
C ASP A 119 15.02 -33.57 -14.33
N VAL A 120 15.43 -34.80 -14.20
CA VAL A 120 14.68 -36.01 -14.62
C VAL A 120 13.64 -36.45 -13.58
N GLN A 121 13.56 -35.80 -12.43
CA GLN A 121 12.61 -36.03 -11.35
C GLN A 121 11.56 -34.94 -11.27
N LEU A 122 10.38 -35.28 -10.75
CA LEU A 122 9.37 -34.30 -10.41
C LEU A 122 9.84 -33.51 -9.16
N HIS A 123 9.70 -32.21 -9.18
CA HIS A 123 10.01 -31.34 -8.04
C HIS A 123 8.82 -30.46 -7.64
N ASP A 124 8.66 -30.30 -6.34
CA ASP A 124 7.71 -29.37 -5.76
C ASP A 124 8.40 -28.07 -5.38
N VAL A 125 7.82 -26.96 -5.80
CA VAL A 125 8.27 -25.63 -5.42
C VAL A 125 7.28 -25.03 -4.43
N TYR A 126 7.78 -24.61 -3.29
CA TYR A 126 7.01 -23.95 -2.24
C TYR A 126 7.37 -22.47 -2.18
N ILE A 127 6.35 -21.62 -2.10
CA ILE A 127 6.52 -20.17 -1.97
C ILE A 127 5.70 -19.71 -0.79
N TRP A 128 6.27 -18.84 0.03
CA TRP A 128 5.57 -18.25 1.16
C TRP A 128 6.06 -16.83 1.42
N LEU A 129 5.27 -16.05 2.15
CA LEU A 129 5.59 -14.70 2.53
C LEU A 129 6.27 -14.62 3.89
N LYS A 130 7.17 -13.68 4.02
CA LYS A 130 7.77 -13.28 5.30
C LYS A 130 7.51 -11.82 5.58
N GLN A 131 7.14 -11.50 6.81
CA GLN A 131 7.07 -10.14 7.30
C GLN A 131 8.13 -9.95 8.39
N ASN A 132 9.03 -8.99 8.22
CA ASN A 132 10.13 -8.74 9.16
C ASN A 132 10.94 -10.00 9.48
N ASN A 133 11.21 -10.84 8.47
CA ASN A 133 11.88 -12.15 8.54
C ASN A 133 11.11 -13.26 9.30
N VAL A 134 9.84 -13.05 9.63
CA VAL A 134 8.98 -14.07 10.24
C VAL A 134 8.02 -14.59 9.18
N ASP A 135 7.85 -15.91 9.12
CA ASP A 135 6.92 -16.56 8.18
C ASP A 135 5.48 -16.17 8.48
N ILE A 136 4.73 -15.81 7.46
CA ILE A 136 3.29 -15.54 7.58
C ILE A 136 2.56 -16.88 7.51
N THR A 137 1.92 -17.27 8.59
CA THR A 137 1.13 -18.51 8.66
C THR A 137 0.03 -18.52 7.61
N GLY A 138 -0.09 -19.64 6.88
CA GLY A 138 -1.09 -19.78 5.82
C GLY A 138 -0.73 -19.13 4.49
N SER A 139 0.48 -18.58 4.36
CA SER A 139 0.94 -17.95 3.12
C SER A 139 1.60 -18.89 2.13
N THR A 140 1.69 -20.18 2.45
CA THR A 140 2.40 -21.13 1.60
C THR A 140 1.54 -21.59 0.43
N GLY A 141 2.00 -21.31 -0.78
CA GLY A 141 1.54 -21.93 -2.00
C GLY A 141 2.59 -22.94 -2.52
N PHE A 142 2.17 -23.93 -3.28
CA PHE A 142 3.08 -24.83 -3.93
C PHE A 142 2.64 -25.18 -5.36
N VAL A 143 3.59 -25.59 -6.17
CA VAL A 143 3.36 -26.12 -7.51
C VAL A 143 4.30 -27.28 -7.76
N SER A 144 3.79 -28.36 -8.32
CA SER A 144 4.59 -29.52 -8.76
C SER A 144 4.99 -29.34 -10.21
N ILE A 145 6.28 -29.39 -10.47
CA ILE A 145 6.84 -29.20 -11.82
C ILE A 145 7.33 -30.55 -12.33
N PRO A 146 6.74 -31.07 -13.43
CA PRO A 146 7.13 -32.33 -14.02
C PRO A 146 8.62 -32.38 -14.39
N ASN A 147 9.16 -33.60 -14.50
CA ASN A 147 10.52 -33.84 -14.94
C ASN A 147 10.76 -33.31 -16.34
N SER A 148 11.99 -32.87 -16.59
CA SER A 148 12.46 -32.41 -17.92
C SER A 148 11.54 -31.36 -18.57
N HIS A 149 10.91 -30.51 -17.75
CA HIS A 149 9.95 -29.48 -18.18
C HIS A 149 10.70 -28.26 -18.73
N GLY A 150 11.42 -28.47 -19.84
CA GLY A 150 12.30 -27.47 -20.43
C GLY A 150 11.63 -26.45 -21.37
N GLY A 151 10.34 -26.57 -21.63
CA GLY A 151 9.68 -25.75 -22.63
C GLY A 151 8.44 -24.99 -22.16
N THR A 152 7.87 -25.34 -21.01
CA THR A 152 6.66 -24.69 -20.51
C THR A 152 6.84 -24.37 -19.03
N PRO A 153 7.14 -23.13 -18.67
CA PRO A 153 7.30 -22.75 -17.29
C PRO A 153 5.99 -22.93 -16.52
N GLY A 154 6.09 -23.52 -15.33
CA GLY A 154 4.99 -23.53 -14.37
C GLY A 154 4.76 -22.14 -13.80
N HIS A 155 3.52 -21.81 -13.51
CA HIS A 155 3.15 -20.54 -12.89
C HIS A 155 2.63 -20.76 -11.49
N SER A 156 3.06 -19.93 -10.56
CA SER A 156 2.42 -19.81 -9.25
C SER A 156 1.90 -18.39 -9.07
N ILE A 157 0.65 -18.27 -8.64
CA ILE A 157 0.03 -16.99 -8.29
C ILE A 157 -0.39 -17.07 -6.84
N ILE A 158 0.08 -16.14 -6.03
CA ILE A 158 -0.29 -16.01 -4.63
C ILE A 158 -0.94 -14.64 -4.46
N GLY A 159 -2.15 -14.63 -3.93
CA GLY A 159 -2.89 -13.42 -3.59
C GLY A 159 -3.13 -13.36 -2.07
N TRP A 160 -2.98 -12.15 -1.49
CA TRP A 160 -3.17 -11.86 -0.06
C TRP A 160 -3.90 -10.55 0.15
#